data_51c230d3b5741a7b57a519ab27b09ee5
#
_entry.id   51c230d3b5741a7b57a519ab27b09ee5
#
_cell.length_a   1.000
_cell.length_b   1.000
_cell.length_c   1.000
_cell.angle_alpha   90.00
_cell.angle_beta   90.00
_cell.angle_gamma   90.00
#
_symmetry.space_group_name_H-M   'P 1'
#
loop_
_entity.id
_entity.type
_entity.pdbx_description
1 polymer ?
#
loop_
_entity_poly.entity_id
_entity_poly.type
_entity_poly.pdbx_seq_one_letter_code
_entity_poly.pdbx_strand_id
1 'polypeptide(L)'
;MTLIDITLPISPQLPVYPGDPAVEMALEADITRGDAYNLTRLSLSAHTGTHLDAPRHFIADGPTIDELALDALVGPALVVETDAPCDLTADDLDRLDIPLDIQRLLLKTRNSRRWEQPMTPVFAPDFIALKPSAAEWLIRRGVRLVGVDYLSVEALDAAPDSPVHTSLLRAGVLILEGLNLSGVTPGAYNLIALPMKLVGADGAPTRAVLVTVAGVVAQP
;
A
#
# COMPACT_ATOMS: atom_id res chain seq x y z
N MET A 1 8.25 -6.89 -21.78
CA MET A 1 7.44 -6.20 -20.76
C MET A 1 6.76 -7.29 -19.94
N THR A 2 7.01 -7.35 -18.64
CA THR A 2 6.35 -8.29 -17.72
C THR A 2 5.55 -7.47 -16.71
N LEU A 3 4.34 -7.90 -16.43
CA LEU A 3 3.49 -7.33 -15.38
C LEU A 3 3.62 -8.22 -14.13
N ILE A 4 3.88 -7.61 -12.99
CA ILE A 4 3.93 -8.26 -11.68
C ILE A 4 2.80 -7.67 -10.85
N ASP A 5 1.82 -8.47 -10.52
CA ASP A 5 0.72 -8.08 -9.65
C ASP A 5 1.19 -8.12 -8.20
N ILE A 6 1.17 -6.97 -7.55
CA ILE A 6 1.57 -6.81 -6.15
C ILE A 6 0.37 -6.50 -5.25
N THR A 7 -0.84 -6.87 -5.70
CA THR A 7 -2.09 -6.62 -5.01
C THR A 7 -2.46 -7.83 -4.13
N LEU A 8 -2.90 -7.59 -2.91
CA LEU A 8 -3.50 -8.62 -2.06
C LEU A 8 -4.90 -8.99 -2.59
N PRO A 9 -5.24 -10.28 -2.69
CA PRO A 9 -6.58 -10.69 -3.07
C PRO A 9 -7.58 -10.35 -1.95
N ILE A 10 -8.65 -9.64 -2.29
CA ILE A 10 -9.73 -9.31 -1.36
C ILE A 10 -10.61 -10.55 -1.16
N SER A 11 -10.74 -10.99 0.08
CA SER A 11 -11.60 -12.10 0.48
C SER A 11 -11.99 -11.96 1.95
N PRO A 12 -13.00 -12.71 2.45
CA PRO A 12 -13.32 -12.76 3.88
C PRO A 12 -12.18 -13.28 4.79
N GLN A 13 -11.11 -13.84 4.19
CA GLN A 13 -9.92 -14.29 4.92
C GLN A 13 -8.82 -13.23 4.97
N LEU A 14 -8.99 -12.11 4.30
CA LEU A 14 -8.03 -11.00 4.35
C LEU A 14 -8.07 -10.37 5.75
N PRO A 15 -6.91 -10.21 6.45
CA PRO A 15 -6.88 -9.44 7.68
C PRO A 15 -7.22 -7.97 7.38
N VAL A 16 -7.93 -7.34 8.31
CA VAL A 16 -8.25 -5.91 8.28
C VAL A 16 -7.61 -5.23 9.48
N TYR A 17 -7.41 -3.92 9.41
CA TYR A 17 -6.90 -3.15 10.52
C TYR A 17 -7.85 -3.27 11.74
N PRO A 18 -7.33 -3.32 12.98
CA PRO A 18 -8.16 -3.46 14.17
C PRO A 18 -9.18 -2.33 14.31
N GLY A 19 -10.46 -2.69 14.32
CA GLY A 19 -11.58 -1.75 14.36
C GLY A 19 -12.29 -1.54 13.01
N ASP A 20 -11.67 -1.93 11.91
CA ASP A 20 -12.29 -1.87 10.60
C ASP A 20 -13.32 -2.99 10.40
N PRO A 21 -14.34 -2.77 9.57
CA PRO A 21 -15.30 -3.80 9.20
C PRO A 21 -14.61 -4.94 8.44
N ALA A 22 -14.98 -6.17 8.76
CA ALA A 22 -14.52 -7.34 8.01
C ALA A 22 -15.02 -7.29 6.56
N VAL A 23 -14.28 -7.96 5.67
CA VAL A 23 -14.68 -8.11 4.28
C VAL A 23 -15.87 -9.07 4.18
N GLU A 24 -16.97 -8.60 3.60
CA GLU A 24 -18.12 -9.44 3.25
C GLU A 24 -18.28 -9.55 1.74
N MET A 25 -18.42 -10.78 1.27
CA MET A 25 -18.71 -11.10 -0.13
C MET A 25 -19.92 -12.03 -0.17
N ALA A 26 -21.03 -11.59 -0.73
CA ALA A 26 -22.25 -12.36 -0.85
C ALA A 26 -22.66 -12.55 -2.32
N LEU A 27 -22.93 -13.78 -2.71
CA LEU A 27 -23.50 -14.09 -4.01
C LEU A 27 -25.01 -13.87 -3.97
N GLU A 28 -25.45 -12.71 -4.41
CA GLU A 28 -26.88 -12.29 -4.40
C GLU A 28 -27.68 -13.01 -5.46
N ALA A 29 -27.10 -13.24 -6.66
CA ALA A 29 -27.67 -14.08 -7.69
C ALA A 29 -26.64 -15.16 -8.10
N ASP A 30 -27.12 -16.35 -8.45
CA ASP A 30 -26.27 -17.53 -8.73
C ASP A 30 -26.91 -18.40 -9.84
N ILE A 31 -26.22 -18.53 -10.96
CA ILE A 31 -26.66 -19.36 -12.09
C ILE A 31 -26.91 -20.81 -11.66
N THR A 32 -26.12 -21.31 -10.69
CA THR A 32 -26.30 -22.69 -10.20
C THR A 32 -27.59 -22.88 -9.37
N ARG A 33 -28.20 -21.79 -8.92
CA ARG A 33 -29.50 -21.76 -8.24
C ARG A 33 -30.67 -21.44 -9.17
N GLY A 34 -30.38 -21.25 -10.48
CA GLY A 34 -31.40 -20.96 -11.50
C GLY A 34 -31.55 -19.48 -11.84
N ASP A 35 -30.71 -18.62 -11.30
CA ASP A 35 -30.69 -17.20 -11.68
C ASP A 35 -30.13 -17.00 -13.08
N ALA A 36 -30.45 -15.88 -13.75
CA ALA A 36 -30.01 -15.60 -15.11
C ALA A 36 -28.50 -15.22 -15.19
N TYR A 37 -27.89 -14.80 -14.06
CA TYR A 37 -26.50 -14.33 -13.97
C TYR A 37 -25.98 -14.51 -12.54
N ASN A 38 -24.66 -14.35 -12.37
CA ASN A 38 -24.04 -14.26 -11.05
C ASN A 38 -23.90 -12.77 -10.67
N LEU A 39 -24.25 -12.43 -9.42
CA LEU A 39 -24.09 -11.08 -8.87
C LEU A 39 -23.45 -11.16 -7.48
N THR A 40 -22.26 -10.60 -7.33
CA THR A 40 -21.56 -10.52 -6.04
C THR A 40 -21.73 -9.13 -5.45
N ARG A 41 -22.23 -9.06 -4.22
CA ARG A 41 -22.24 -7.87 -3.38
C ARG A 41 -20.96 -7.85 -2.52
N LEU A 42 -20.35 -6.68 -2.41
CA LEU A 42 -19.19 -6.43 -1.56
C LEU A 42 -19.54 -5.44 -0.47
N SER A 43 -19.04 -5.70 0.76
CA SER A 43 -19.03 -4.76 1.86
C SER A 43 -17.65 -4.77 2.49
N LEU A 44 -16.96 -3.63 2.49
CA LEU A 44 -15.59 -3.50 2.96
C LEU A 44 -15.24 -2.04 3.27
N SER A 45 -14.18 -1.79 4.05
CA SER A 45 -13.60 -0.48 4.26
C SER A 45 -12.91 0.04 2.99
N ALA A 46 -12.83 1.35 2.83
CA ALA A 46 -11.97 1.99 1.82
C ALA A 46 -10.50 1.58 1.98
N HIS A 47 -10.09 1.24 3.22
CA HIS A 47 -8.73 0.85 3.58
C HIS A 47 -8.55 -0.67 3.64
N THR A 48 -9.22 -1.42 2.74
CA THR A 48 -9.14 -2.88 2.70
C THR A 48 -8.06 -3.38 1.75
N GLY A 49 -7.15 -4.23 2.27
CA GLY A 49 -6.13 -4.91 1.48
C GLY A 49 -5.11 -3.96 0.87
N THR A 50 -4.83 -4.12 -0.42
CA THR A 50 -4.01 -3.13 -1.13
C THR A 50 -4.86 -1.91 -1.44
N HIS A 51 -4.52 -0.77 -0.85
CA HIS A 51 -5.28 0.47 -0.96
C HIS A 51 -4.38 1.70 -0.96
N LEU A 52 -4.95 2.82 -1.37
CA LEU A 52 -4.34 4.15 -1.29
C LEU A 52 -5.07 5.01 -0.26
N ASP A 53 -4.30 5.71 0.56
CA ASP A 53 -4.79 6.78 1.42
C ASP A 53 -4.78 8.09 0.66
N ALA A 54 -5.91 8.79 0.71
CA ALA A 54 -5.98 10.18 0.32
C ALA A 54 -5.69 11.10 1.52
N PRO A 55 -5.25 12.34 1.31
CA PRO A 55 -5.04 13.30 2.41
C PRO A 55 -6.26 13.46 3.33
N ARG A 56 -7.47 13.31 2.80
CA ARG A 56 -8.74 13.34 3.55
C ARG A 56 -8.77 12.36 4.72
N HIS A 57 -8.00 11.27 4.67
CA HIS A 57 -7.98 10.26 5.74
C HIS A 57 -7.56 10.85 7.10
N PHE A 58 -6.54 11.68 7.13
CA PHE A 58 -6.05 12.31 8.38
C PHE A 58 -6.13 13.84 8.38
N ILE A 59 -6.59 14.47 7.29
CA ILE A 59 -6.67 15.92 7.15
C ILE A 59 -8.09 16.31 6.78
N ALA A 60 -8.80 16.97 7.70
CA ALA A 60 -10.25 17.27 7.58
C ALA A 60 -10.65 17.91 6.26
N ASP A 61 -9.83 18.84 5.72
CA ASP A 61 -10.07 19.53 4.45
C ASP A 61 -9.09 19.08 3.36
N GLY A 62 -8.50 17.86 3.53
CA GLY A 62 -7.58 17.28 2.55
C GLY A 62 -8.30 16.82 1.28
N PRO A 63 -7.59 16.76 0.14
CA PRO A 63 -8.10 16.16 -1.09
C PRO A 63 -8.59 14.73 -0.89
N THR A 64 -9.65 14.37 -1.60
CA THR A 64 -10.26 13.04 -1.60
C THR A 64 -9.61 12.14 -2.65
N ILE A 65 -9.91 10.83 -2.59
CA ILE A 65 -9.26 9.85 -3.48
C ILE A 65 -9.53 10.10 -4.97
N ASP A 66 -10.69 10.63 -5.32
CA ASP A 66 -11.07 10.95 -6.69
C ASP A 66 -10.45 12.23 -7.23
N GLU A 67 -9.86 13.05 -6.35
CA GLU A 67 -9.15 14.29 -6.67
C GLU A 67 -7.63 14.10 -6.84
N LEU A 68 -7.09 12.91 -6.54
CA LEU A 68 -5.66 12.66 -6.62
C LEU A 68 -5.14 12.77 -8.06
N ALA A 69 -3.96 13.39 -8.18
CA ALA A 69 -3.26 13.52 -9.45
C ALA A 69 -2.72 12.15 -9.91
N LEU A 70 -3.17 11.66 -11.08
CA LEU A 70 -2.83 10.32 -11.58
C LEU A 70 -1.33 10.16 -11.89
N ASP A 71 -0.62 11.24 -12.19
CA ASP A 71 0.83 11.23 -12.40
C ASP A 71 1.64 10.91 -11.12
N ALA A 72 1.04 11.06 -9.94
CA ALA A 72 1.61 10.57 -8.70
C ALA A 72 1.52 9.04 -8.57
N LEU A 73 0.51 8.44 -9.19
CA LEU A 73 0.12 7.02 -9.05
C LEU A 73 0.73 6.11 -10.13
N VAL A 74 1.25 6.69 -11.20
CA VAL A 74 1.81 5.96 -12.34
C VAL A 74 3.19 6.51 -12.70
N GLY A 75 4.17 5.63 -12.90
CA GLY A 75 5.49 6.02 -13.37
C GLY A 75 6.65 5.28 -12.68
N PRO A 76 7.90 5.75 -12.89
CA PRO A 76 9.08 5.11 -12.32
C PRO A 76 8.99 4.97 -10.80
N ALA A 77 9.33 3.78 -10.31
CA ALA A 77 9.34 3.42 -8.90
C ALA A 77 10.56 2.55 -8.58
N LEU A 78 11.01 2.60 -7.35
CA LEU A 78 12.06 1.75 -6.83
C LEU A 78 11.48 0.82 -5.74
N VAL A 79 11.76 -0.47 -5.85
CA VAL A 79 11.56 -1.42 -4.76
C VAL A 79 12.89 -1.61 -4.04
N VAL A 80 12.93 -1.30 -2.76
CA VAL A 80 14.09 -1.59 -1.89
C VAL A 80 13.71 -2.64 -0.86
N GLU A 81 14.64 -3.53 -0.55
CA GLU A 81 14.45 -4.57 0.46
C GLU A 81 15.32 -4.28 1.69
N THR A 82 14.77 -4.51 2.86
CA THR A 82 15.48 -4.37 4.12
C THR A 82 15.12 -5.49 5.10
N ASP A 83 16.13 -6.00 5.79
CA ASP A 83 15.98 -6.96 6.89
C ASP A 83 15.95 -6.28 8.26
N ALA A 84 15.54 -5.02 8.33
CA ALA A 84 15.42 -4.29 9.59
C ALA A 84 14.60 -5.10 10.61
N PRO A 85 15.10 -5.25 11.85
CA PRO A 85 14.42 -6.06 12.86
C PRO A 85 13.21 -5.37 13.51
N CYS A 86 13.07 -4.07 13.31
CA CYS A 86 12.04 -3.21 13.89
C CYS A 86 11.63 -2.12 12.87
N ASP A 87 10.71 -1.24 13.29
CA ASP A 87 10.23 -0.15 12.44
C ASP A 87 11.36 0.71 11.89
N LEU A 88 11.17 1.13 10.64
CA LEU A 88 12.18 1.84 9.87
C LEU A 88 12.34 3.28 10.34
N THR A 89 13.57 3.68 10.54
CA THR A 89 13.99 5.04 10.85
C THR A 89 14.62 5.73 9.64
N ALA A 90 14.89 7.04 9.74
CA ALA A 90 15.68 7.76 8.75
C ALA A 90 17.05 7.11 8.49
N ASP A 91 17.72 6.68 9.57
CA ASP A 91 19.04 6.05 9.47
C ASP A 91 18.99 4.72 8.72
N ASP A 92 17.88 3.97 8.83
CA ASP A 92 17.70 2.74 8.07
C ASP A 92 17.53 3.04 6.57
N LEU A 93 16.76 4.08 6.22
CA LEU A 93 16.60 4.52 4.83
C LEU A 93 17.90 5.10 4.23
N ASP A 94 18.71 5.80 5.04
CA ASP A 94 20.01 6.31 4.58
C ASP A 94 21.03 5.22 4.25
N ARG A 95 20.87 4.02 4.83
CA ARG A 95 21.74 2.86 4.53
C ARG A 95 21.32 2.13 3.26
N LEU A 96 20.14 2.41 2.72
CA LEU A 96 19.68 1.82 1.46
C LEU A 96 20.16 2.67 0.27
N ASP A 97 20.50 2.00 -0.83
CA ASP A 97 20.94 2.70 -2.06
C ASP A 97 19.71 3.29 -2.80
N ILE A 98 19.19 4.40 -2.25
CA ILE A 98 18.02 5.09 -2.79
C ILE A 98 18.45 6.35 -3.54
N PRO A 99 18.24 6.42 -4.88
CA PRO A 99 18.56 7.60 -5.67
C PRO A 99 17.89 8.88 -5.16
N LEU A 100 18.56 10.04 -5.37
CA LEU A 100 18.10 11.33 -4.86
C LEU A 100 16.78 11.80 -5.50
N ASP A 101 16.52 11.38 -6.71
CA ASP A 101 15.38 11.82 -7.55
C ASP A 101 14.21 10.84 -7.54
N ILE A 102 14.22 9.84 -6.65
CA ILE A 102 13.14 8.88 -6.56
C ILE A 102 11.83 9.52 -6.10
N GLN A 103 10.77 9.31 -6.85
CA GLN A 103 9.44 9.85 -6.54
C GLN A 103 8.48 8.80 -5.97
N ARG A 104 8.71 7.51 -6.26
CA ARG A 104 7.88 6.40 -5.77
C ARG A 104 8.78 5.34 -5.19
N LEU A 105 8.66 5.13 -3.89
CA LEU A 105 9.49 4.19 -3.13
C LEU A 105 8.61 3.10 -2.54
N LEU A 106 8.89 1.84 -2.86
CA LEU A 106 8.20 0.68 -2.29
C LEU A 106 9.15 -0.05 -1.35
N LEU A 107 8.75 -0.20 -0.11
CA LEU A 107 9.55 -0.79 0.96
C LEU A 107 9.14 -2.25 1.14
N LYS A 108 10.05 -3.15 0.75
CA LYS A 108 9.91 -4.59 0.99
C LYS A 108 10.61 -4.94 2.30
N THR A 109 9.84 -5.45 3.23
CA THR A 109 10.32 -5.85 4.55
C THR A 109 10.01 -7.33 4.81
N ARG A 110 10.29 -7.82 6.02
CA ARG A 110 9.86 -9.16 6.44
C ARG A 110 8.34 -9.35 6.42
N ASN A 111 7.55 -8.27 6.37
CA ASN A 111 6.10 -8.35 6.31
C ASN A 111 5.63 -9.12 5.08
N SER A 112 6.31 -8.95 3.93
CA SER A 112 6.00 -9.66 2.69
C SER A 112 5.95 -11.18 2.84
N ARG A 113 6.73 -11.78 3.75
CA ARG A 113 6.72 -13.22 4.01
C ARG A 113 5.38 -13.74 4.52
N ARG A 114 4.55 -12.86 5.09
CA ARG A 114 3.20 -13.20 5.56
C ARG A 114 2.29 -13.56 4.40
N TRP A 115 2.49 -12.93 3.25
CA TRP A 115 1.68 -13.14 2.06
C TRP A 115 2.04 -14.41 1.28
N GLU A 116 3.11 -15.11 1.66
CA GLU A 116 3.48 -16.43 1.14
C GLU A 116 2.65 -17.56 1.78
N GLN A 117 1.98 -17.27 2.89
CA GLN A 117 1.15 -18.21 3.62
C GLN A 117 -0.33 -18.00 3.28
N PRO A 118 -1.19 -19.03 3.47
CA PRO A 118 -2.62 -18.84 3.38
C PRO A 118 -3.10 -17.71 4.30
N MET A 119 -3.87 -16.77 3.74
CA MET A 119 -4.39 -15.66 4.53
C MET A 119 -5.36 -16.15 5.61
N THR A 120 -5.30 -15.52 6.75
CA THR A 120 -6.23 -15.66 7.86
C THR A 120 -6.71 -14.28 8.28
N PRO A 121 -7.97 -14.12 8.75
CA PRO A 121 -8.50 -12.83 9.14
C PRO A 121 -7.94 -12.35 10.49
N VAL A 122 -6.65 -12.55 10.70
CA VAL A 122 -5.94 -12.18 11.92
C VAL A 122 -4.89 -11.15 11.60
N PHE A 123 -5.08 -9.94 12.09
CA PHE A 123 -4.09 -8.88 11.98
C PHE A 123 -2.85 -9.22 12.83
N ALA A 124 -1.68 -9.07 12.25
CA ALA A 124 -0.41 -9.32 12.97
C ALA A 124 0.15 -8.00 13.50
N PRO A 125 0.19 -7.81 14.82
CA PRO A 125 0.59 -6.52 15.42
C PRO A 125 2.11 -6.26 15.38
N ASP A 126 2.91 -7.26 15.07
CA ASP A 126 4.38 -7.23 15.05
C ASP A 126 4.94 -6.93 13.64
N PHE A 127 4.19 -6.24 12.81
CA PHE A 127 4.65 -5.83 11.49
C PHE A 127 5.70 -4.70 11.58
N ILE A 128 6.50 -4.57 10.51
CA ILE A 128 7.43 -3.44 10.35
C ILE A 128 6.65 -2.24 9.79
N ALA A 129 6.71 -1.14 10.51
CA ALA A 129 6.13 0.14 10.15
C ALA A 129 7.21 1.22 9.93
N LEU A 130 6.82 2.46 9.73
CA LEU A 130 7.71 3.62 9.71
C LEU A 130 7.68 4.35 11.05
N LYS A 131 8.84 4.86 11.46
CA LYS A 131 8.94 5.86 12.53
C LYS A 131 8.77 7.27 11.95
N PRO A 132 8.41 8.26 12.78
CA PRO A 132 8.28 9.65 12.32
C PRO A 132 9.53 10.18 11.60
N SER A 133 10.73 9.77 12.01
CA SER A 133 11.98 10.15 11.34
C SER A 133 12.08 9.64 9.91
N ALA A 134 11.55 8.43 9.61
CA ALA A 134 11.48 7.90 8.26
C ALA A 134 10.50 8.70 7.40
N ALA A 135 9.34 9.08 7.95
CA ALA A 135 8.38 9.94 7.25
C ALA A 135 9.01 11.30 6.89
N GLU A 136 9.69 11.94 7.84
CA GLU A 136 10.43 13.18 7.59
C GLU A 136 11.53 13.02 6.53
N TRP A 137 12.21 11.87 6.52
CA TRP A 137 13.21 11.55 5.50
C TRP A 137 12.57 11.50 4.11
N LEU A 138 11.45 10.78 3.95
CA LEU A 138 10.70 10.66 2.70
C LEU A 138 10.26 12.05 2.18
N ILE A 139 9.76 12.90 3.07
CA ILE A 139 9.34 14.26 2.76
C ILE A 139 10.52 15.10 2.26
N ARG A 140 11.65 15.10 2.99
CA ARG A 140 12.86 15.85 2.59
C ARG A 140 13.43 15.38 1.26
N ARG A 141 13.27 14.09 0.91
CA ARG A 141 13.73 13.50 -0.36
C ARG A 141 12.79 13.78 -1.52
N GLY A 142 11.63 14.42 -1.30
CA GLY A 142 10.66 14.73 -2.34
C GLY A 142 9.93 13.50 -2.89
N VAL A 143 9.84 12.43 -2.10
CA VAL A 143 9.03 11.26 -2.44
C VAL A 143 7.57 11.69 -2.54
N ARG A 144 6.88 11.26 -3.59
CA ARG A 144 5.46 11.56 -3.84
C ARG A 144 4.53 10.42 -3.45
N LEU A 145 5.08 9.21 -3.42
CA LEU A 145 4.34 8.01 -3.02
C LEU A 145 5.29 7.04 -2.30
N VAL A 146 4.91 6.63 -1.12
CA VAL A 146 5.53 5.51 -0.40
C VAL A 146 4.60 4.31 -0.39
N GLY A 147 5.13 3.12 -0.70
CA GLY A 147 4.41 1.86 -0.61
C GLY A 147 4.98 0.97 0.48
N VAL A 148 4.12 0.32 1.26
CA VAL A 148 4.50 -0.61 2.33
C VAL A 148 3.84 -1.97 2.15
N ASP A 149 4.54 -3.00 2.59
CA ASP A 149 4.15 -4.39 2.42
C ASP A 149 3.31 -4.95 3.58
N TYR A 150 2.63 -4.06 4.32
CA TYR A 150 1.61 -4.42 5.30
C TYR A 150 0.45 -3.41 5.29
N LEU A 151 -0.56 -3.68 6.14
CA LEU A 151 -1.87 -3.01 6.14
C LEU A 151 -1.87 -1.68 6.90
N SER A 152 -0.70 -1.19 7.31
CA SER A 152 -0.50 0.16 7.84
C SER A 152 0.95 0.59 7.66
N VAL A 153 1.16 1.87 7.33
CA VAL A 153 2.46 2.53 7.32
C VAL A 153 2.96 2.84 8.72
N GLU A 154 2.06 2.85 9.71
CA GLU A 154 2.32 3.25 11.09
C GLU A 154 2.01 2.14 12.08
N ALA A 155 2.81 2.02 13.14
CA ALA A 155 2.65 0.99 14.16
C ALA A 155 1.37 1.17 14.98
N LEU A 156 0.79 0.07 15.51
CA LEU A 156 -0.43 0.11 16.31
C LEU A 156 -0.30 0.91 17.61
N ASP A 157 0.90 0.95 18.18
CA ASP A 157 1.23 1.68 19.40
C ASP A 157 1.73 3.10 19.16
N ALA A 158 1.55 3.61 17.96
CA ALA A 158 1.88 5.00 17.63
C ALA A 158 1.09 6.00 18.47
N ALA A 159 1.57 7.24 18.51
CA ALA A 159 0.87 8.32 19.22
C ALA A 159 -0.54 8.54 18.61
N PRO A 160 -1.54 8.96 19.43
CA PRO A 160 -2.94 9.07 19.00
C PRO A 160 -3.19 10.03 17.81
N ASP A 161 -2.26 10.93 17.53
CA ASP A 161 -2.30 11.87 16.41
C ASP A 161 -1.75 11.30 15.10
N SER A 162 -1.38 10.00 15.10
CA SER A 162 -0.86 9.29 13.93
C SER A 162 0.19 10.07 13.15
N PRO A 163 1.35 10.34 13.76
CA PRO A 163 2.32 11.30 13.25
C PRO A 163 2.91 10.92 11.89
N VAL A 164 3.00 9.64 11.55
CA VAL A 164 3.52 9.18 10.25
C VAL A 164 2.51 9.48 9.15
N HIS A 165 1.28 9.01 9.28
CA HIS A 165 0.21 9.31 8.31
C HIS A 165 0.01 10.82 8.15
N THR A 166 -0.16 11.52 9.28
CA THR A 166 -0.45 12.95 9.28
C THR A 166 0.65 13.76 8.61
N SER A 167 1.93 13.47 8.89
CA SER A 167 3.05 14.20 8.29
C SER A 167 3.20 13.92 6.80
N LEU A 168 3.12 12.65 6.37
CA LEU A 168 3.21 12.26 4.96
C LEU A 168 2.09 12.90 4.14
N LEU A 169 0.84 12.70 4.55
CA LEU A 169 -0.32 13.20 3.81
C LEU A 169 -0.38 14.73 3.80
N ARG A 170 0.01 15.40 4.88
CA ARG A 170 0.11 16.88 4.93
C ARG A 170 1.18 17.42 3.99
N ALA A 171 2.26 16.69 3.78
CA ALA A 171 3.32 17.03 2.82
C ALA A 171 2.97 16.62 1.37
N GLY A 172 1.82 15.99 1.11
CA GLY A 172 1.40 15.52 -0.20
C GLY A 172 2.06 14.22 -0.64
N VAL A 173 2.64 13.46 0.30
CA VAL A 173 3.14 12.11 0.05
C VAL A 173 1.98 11.14 0.19
N LEU A 174 1.63 10.45 -0.90
CA LEU A 174 0.57 9.44 -0.91
C LEU A 174 1.07 8.13 -0.30
N ILE A 175 0.19 7.43 0.39
CA ILE A 175 0.49 6.19 1.08
C ILE A 175 -0.23 5.05 0.37
N LEU A 176 0.54 4.03 -0.05
CA LEU A 176 0.04 2.81 -0.68
C LEU A 176 0.33 1.63 0.25
N GLU A 177 -0.69 1.08 0.86
CA GLU A 177 -0.58 0.02 1.86
C GLU A 177 -0.99 -1.35 1.34
N GLY A 178 -0.66 -2.40 2.06
CA GLY A 178 -1.08 -3.75 1.74
C GLY A 178 -0.46 -4.32 0.47
N LEU A 179 0.81 -4.01 0.20
CA LEU A 179 1.50 -4.57 -0.97
C LEU A 179 1.98 -5.99 -0.72
N ASN A 180 1.81 -6.87 -1.69
CA ASN A 180 2.48 -8.17 -1.72
C ASN A 180 3.77 -8.06 -2.53
N LEU A 181 4.89 -7.84 -1.86
CA LEU A 181 6.21 -7.76 -2.49
C LEU A 181 7.02 -9.05 -2.35
N SER A 182 6.43 -10.17 -1.85
CA SER A 182 7.15 -11.42 -1.58
C SER A 182 7.89 -11.95 -2.82
N GLY A 183 7.23 -11.97 -3.98
CA GLY A 183 7.80 -12.41 -5.24
C GLY A 183 8.56 -11.33 -6.04
N VAL A 184 8.75 -10.13 -5.47
CA VAL A 184 9.38 -9.01 -6.18
C VAL A 184 10.87 -8.93 -5.84
N THR A 185 11.71 -8.91 -6.87
CA THR A 185 13.13 -8.61 -6.72
C THR A 185 13.33 -7.10 -6.52
N PRO A 186 14.18 -6.65 -5.58
CA PRO A 186 14.52 -5.23 -5.46
C PRO A 186 15.05 -4.64 -6.77
N GLY A 187 14.71 -3.39 -7.07
CA GLY A 187 15.14 -2.75 -8.30
C GLY A 187 14.12 -1.73 -8.85
N ALA A 188 14.43 -1.23 -10.05
CA ALA A 188 13.62 -0.22 -10.72
C ALA A 188 12.49 -0.84 -11.56
N TYR A 189 11.32 -0.25 -11.45
CA TYR A 189 10.10 -0.63 -12.15
C TYR A 189 9.33 0.60 -12.61
N ASN A 190 8.28 0.41 -13.39
CA ASN A 190 7.19 1.36 -13.47
C ASN A 190 6.02 0.85 -12.61
N LEU A 191 5.56 1.67 -11.69
CA LEU A 191 4.37 1.41 -10.88
C LEU A 191 3.11 1.88 -11.61
N ILE A 192 2.04 1.09 -11.52
CA ILE A 192 0.68 1.47 -11.83
C ILE A 192 -0.15 1.12 -10.60
N ALA A 193 -0.66 2.13 -9.88
CA ALA A 193 -1.44 1.95 -8.65
C ALA A 193 -2.67 2.88 -8.72
N LEU A 194 -3.70 2.44 -9.45
CA LEU A 194 -4.90 3.24 -9.67
C LEU A 194 -6.02 2.78 -8.74
N PRO A 195 -6.46 3.62 -7.79
CA PRO A 195 -7.54 3.31 -6.87
C PRO A 195 -8.91 3.32 -7.57
N MET A 196 -9.89 2.71 -6.95
CA MET A 196 -11.28 2.93 -7.32
C MET A 196 -11.60 4.42 -7.17
N LYS A 197 -12.31 4.99 -8.17
CA LYS A 197 -12.71 6.40 -8.15
C LYS A 197 -13.96 6.58 -7.29
N LEU A 198 -13.78 6.61 -5.97
CA LEU A 198 -14.84 6.80 -4.99
C LEU A 198 -14.94 8.29 -4.66
N VAL A 199 -16.03 8.93 -5.10
CA VAL A 199 -16.21 10.39 -4.94
C VAL A 199 -16.33 10.74 -3.45
N GLY A 200 -15.44 11.63 -2.99
CA GLY A 200 -15.43 12.15 -1.63
C GLY A 200 -14.84 11.20 -0.58
N ALA A 201 -14.30 10.04 -0.98
CA ALA A 201 -13.72 9.07 -0.04
C ALA A 201 -12.30 9.45 0.40
N ASP A 202 -11.93 8.96 1.56
CA ASP A 202 -10.65 9.15 2.24
C ASP A 202 -9.56 8.16 1.80
N GLY A 203 -9.95 7.12 1.08
CA GLY A 203 -9.07 6.11 0.50
C GLY A 203 -9.83 5.22 -0.49
N ALA A 204 -9.15 4.28 -1.13
CA ALA A 204 -9.82 3.26 -1.93
C ALA A 204 -8.94 2.04 -2.19
N PRO A 205 -9.55 0.85 -2.29
CA PRO A 205 -8.89 -0.35 -2.79
C PRO A 205 -8.26 -0.08 -4.16
N THR A 206 -7.05 -0.60 -4.36
CA THR A 206 -6.19 -0.28 -5.49
C THR A 206 -5.65 -1.57 -6.11
N ARG A 207 -5.70 -1.70 -7.46
CA ARG A 207 -4.92 -2.71 -8.14
C ARG A 207 -3.53 -2.15 -8.40
N ALA A 208 -2.52 -2.65 -7.68
CA ALA A 208 -1.13 -2.24 -7.82
C ALA A 208 -0.34 -3.25 -8.66
N VAL A 209 0.35 -2.75 -9.68
CA VAL A 209 1.11 -3.58 -10.64
C VAL A 209 2.46 -2.94 -10.89
N LEU A 210 3.52 -3.75 -10.89
CA LEU A 210 4.83 -3.37 -11.37
C LEU A 210 5.03 -3.82 -12.82
N VAL A 211 5.63 -2.94 -13.60
CA VAL A 211 5.99 -3.21 -14.99
C VAL A 211 7.51 -3.21 -15.09
N THR A 212 8.09 -4.30 -15.61
CA THR A 212 9.55 -4.37 -15.81
C THR A 212 10.01 -3.35 -16.85
N VAL A 213 11.07 -2.59 -16.53
CA VAL A 213 11.69 -1.65 -17.44
C VAL A 213 12.68 -2.43 -18.35
N ALA A 214 12.47 -2.35 -19.65
CA ALA A 214 13.38 -2.99 -20.62
C ALA A 214 14.78 -2.36 -20.51
N GLY A 215 15.80 -3.18 -20.23
CA GLY A 215 17.20 -2.73 -20.18
C GLY A 215 17.78 -2.52 -18.77
N VAL A 216 16.98 -2.61 -17.70
CA VAL A 216 17.49 -2.67 -16.33
C VAL A 216 17.52 -4.15 -15.93
N VAL A 217 18.67 -4.78 -16.13
CA VAL A 217 18.93 -6.09 -15.53
C VAL A 217 19.27 -5.79 -14.06
N ALA A 218 18.49 -6.34 -13.13
CA ALA A 218 18.88 -6.37 -11.73
C ALA A 218 20.29 -7.00 -11.68
N GLN A 219 21.27 -6.27 -11.20
CA GLN A 219 22.58 -6.87 -10.91
C GLN A 219 22.40 -7.78 -9.69
N PRO A 220 22.96 -9.00 -9.75
CA PRO A 220 22.86 -9.98 -8.67
C PRO A 220 23.54 -9.54 -7.38
#